data_8502a56308644455db05f3c2a1ec4ea6
#
_entry.id   8502a56308644455db05f3c2a1ec4ea6
#
_cell.length_a   1.000
_cell.length_b   1.000
_cell.length_c   1.000
_cell.angle_alpha   90.00
_cell.angle_beta   90.00
_cell.angle_gamma   90.00
#
_symmetry.space_group_name_H-M   'P 1'
#
loop_
_entity.id
_entity.type
_entity.pdbx_description
1 polymer ?
#
loop_
_entity_poly.entity_id
_entity_poly.type
_entity_poly.pdbx_seq_one_letter_code
_entity_poly.pdbx_strand_id
1 'polypeptide(L)'
;MVRKFCFIIIAVLVLSVTFFSCNKKENIVSADLIENSTSIKFDKDFIDLGKLTSGEVVTCSFKFKNTGKHDLIISSVTANCGCAIADFPREPISPNQEGQITVRYDSEGSAGIRITKEISVLANTSPSTTKLRIAADVN
;
A
#
# COMPACT_ATOMS: atom_id res chain seq x y z
N MET A 1 -41.70 50.61 23.65
CA MET A 1 -40.38 50.42 23.05
C MET A 1 -39.74 49.08 23.41
N VAL A 2 -39.96 48.56 24.60
CA VAL A 2 -39.35 47.28 25.07
C VAL A 2 -39.74 46.03 24.25
N ARG A 3 -40.99 45.95 23.77
CA ARG A 3 -41.47 44.79 22.98
C ARG A 3 -40.77 44.62 21.63
N LYS A 4 -40.36 45.70 20.97
CA LYS A 4 -39.63 45.62 19.69
C LYS A 4 -38.18 45.21 19.89
N PHE A 5 -37.55 45.56 21.01
CA PHE A 5 -36.20 45.13 21.36
C PHE A 5 -36.12 43.62 21.66
N CYS A 6 -37.16 43.08 22.33
CA CYS A 6 -37.21 41.64 22.62
C CYS A 6 -37.27 40.76 21.34
N PHE A 7 -38.04 41.21 20.34
CA PHE A 7 -38.12 40.49 19.06
C PHE A 7 -36.80 40.48 18.25
N ILE A 8 -36.05 41.58 18.32
CA ILE A 8 -34.74 41.68 17.65
C ILE A 8 -33.71 40.76 18.33
N ILE A 9 -33.71 40.69 19.66
CA ILE A 9 -32.79 39.80 20.41
C ILE A 9 -33.11 38.33 20.13
N ILE A 10 -34.38 37.96 20.09
CA ILE A 10 -34.79 36.59 19.77
C ILE A 10 -34.43 36.23 18.31
N ALA A 11 -34.60 37.13 17.36
CA ALA A 11 -34.25 36.93 15.96
C ALA A 11 -32.73 36.75 15.77
N VAL A 12 -31.91 37.50 16.49
CA VAL A 12 -30.42 37.35 16.45
C VAL A 12 -29.99 36.04 17.10
N LEU A 13 -30.65 35.62 18.17
CA LEU A 13 -30.33 34.35 18.86
C LEU A 13 -30.72 33.12 18.06
N VAL A 14 -31.79 33.17 17.26
CA VAL A 14 -32.20 32.09 16.34
C VAL A 14 -31.28 32.04 15.14
N LEU A 15 -30.77 33.17 14.65
CA LEU A 15 -29.87 33.22 13.51
C LEU A 15 -28.46 32.67 13.83
N SER A 16 -28.02 32.73 15.08
CA SER A 16 -26.72 32.25 15.53
C SER A 16 -26.63 30.71 15.66
N VAL A 17 -27.76 29.99 15.74
CA VAL A 17 -27.80 28.53 15.90
C VAL A 17 -27.67 27.79 14.56
N THR A 18 -27.87 28.48 13.44
CA THR A 18 -27.84 27.83 12.12
C THR A 18 -26.44 27.66 11.50
N PHE A 19 -25.39 28.19 12.09
CA PHE A 19 -24.03 28.09 11.56
C PHE A 19 -23.14 27.01 12.21
N PHE A 20 -23.69 26.22 13.15
CA PHE A 20 -22.93 25.11 13.75
C PHE A 20 -23.29 23.77 13.10
N SER A 21 -23.40 23.73 11.77
CA SER A 21 -23.33 22.47 11.04
C SER A 21 -21.86 22.18 10.75
N CYS A 22 -21.16 21.68 11.77
CA CYS A 22 -19.85 21.10 11.62
C CYS A 22 -20.01 19.87 10.74
N ASN A 23 -19.68 19.99 9.46
CA ASN A 23 -19.67 18.90 8.52
C ASN A 23 -18.47 18.00 8.87
N LYS A 24 -18.70 17.06 9.77
CA LYS A 24 -17.77 16.03 10.17
C LYS A 24 -17.60 15.07 8.98
N LYS A 25 -16.77 15.45 8.02
CA LYS A 25 -16.19 14.50 7.06
C LYS A 25 -15.15 13.67 7.82
N GLU A 26 -15.58 12.87 8.75
CA GLU A 26 -14.73 11.85 9.36
C GLU A 26 -14.73 10.60 8.47
N ASN A 27 -13.58 10.37 7.85
CA ASN A 27 -12.95 9.06 7.63
C ASN A 27 -13.82 7.88 7.15
N ILE A 28 -14.66 8.09 6.15
CA ILE A 28 -15.37 6.99 5.47
C ILE A 28 -14.35 6.07 4.76
N VAL A 29 -13.21 6.62 4.34
CA VAL A 29 -12.15 5.87 3.65
C VAL A 29 -11.49 4.81 4.54
N SER A 30 -11.42 5.05 5.87
CA SER A 30 -10.74 4.11 6.79
C SER A 30 -11.63 2.93 7.18
N ALA A 31 -12.94 3.10 7.28
CA ALA A 31 -13.87 2.04 7.67
C ALA A 31 -14.08 1.04 6.53
N ASP A 32 -14.23 1.52 5.30
CA ASP A 32 -14.44 0.69 4.11
C ASP A 32 -13.18 -0.17 3.78
N LEU A 33 -11.99 0.37 3.99
CA LEU A 33 -10.74 -0.37 3.82
C LEU A 33 -10.55 -1.48 4.86
N ILE A 34 -11.12 -1.33 6.06
CA ILE A 34 -11.05 -2.35 7.10
C ILE A 34 -12.09 -3.45 6.84
N GLU A 35 -13.29 -3.08 6.40
CA GLU A 35 -14.37 -4.03 6.13
C GLU A 35 -14.05 -4.96 4.96
N ASN A 36 -13.32 -4.47 3.94
CA ASN A 36 -12.89 -5.23 2.78
C ASN A 36 -11.43 -5.69 2.85
N SER A 37 -10.82 -5.70 4.04
CA SER A 37 -9.46 -6.18 4.20
C SER A 37 -9.38 -7.69 4.02
N THR A 38 -8.29 -8.16 3.39
CA THR A 38 -8.02 -9.58 3.16
C THR A 38 -6.65 -9.97 3.71
N SER A 39 -6.16 -11.15 3.37
CA SER A 39 -4.85 -11.64 3.81
C SER A 39 -4.06 -12.15 2.63
N ILE A 40 -2.79 -11.75 2.56
CA ILE A 40 -1.83 -12.23 1.59
C ILE A 40 -0.79 -13.12 2.28
N LYS A 41 -0.47 -14.24 1.67
CA LYS A 41 0.61 -15.12 2.11
C LYS A 41 1.58 -15.33 0.98
N PHE A 42 2.84 -14.93 1.18
CA PHE A 42 3.94 -15.21 0.26
C PHE A 42 4.55 -16.57 0.57
N ASP A 43 4.96 -17.29 -0.45
CA ASP A 43 5.73 -18.56 -0.31
C ASP A 43 7.10 -18.28 0.29
N LYS A 44 7.70 -17.15 -0.11
CA LYS A 44 8.98 -16.63 0.38
C LYS A 44 8.92 -15.12 0.44
N ASP A 45 9.48 -14.53 1.48
CA ASP A 45 9.64 -13.08 1.64
C ASP A 45 11.07 -12.62 1.32
N PHE A 46 11.98 -13.59 1.05
CA PHE A 46 13.37 -13.36 0.74
C PHE A 46 13.83 -14.29 -0.40
N ILE A 47 14.58 -13.72 -1.37
CA ILE A 47 15.24 -14.45 -2.44
C ILE A 47 16.71 -14.00 -2.50
N ASP A 48 17.62 -14.96 -2.39
CA ASP A 48 19.04 -14.74 -2.69
C ASP A 48 19.27 -15.05 -4.17
N LEU A 49 19.72 -14.05 -4.92
CA LEU A 49 20.02 -14.15 -6.35
C LEU A 49 21.41 -14.77 -6.60
N GLY A 50 22.18 -14.98 -5.52
CA GLY A 50 23.52 -15.55 -5.60
C GLY A 50 24.57 -14.56 -6.09
N LYS A 51 25.54 -15.05 -6.88
CA LYS A 51 26.62 -14.23 -7.43
C LYS A 51 26.24 -13.70 -8.79
N LEU A 52 26.39 -12.40 -8.97
CA LEU A 52 26.11 -11.67 -10.21
C LEU A 52 27.39 -10.97 -10.68
N THR A 53 27.49 -10.80 -11.99
CA THR A 53 28.50 -9.88 -12.58
C THR A 53 27.90 -8.48 -12.60
N SER A 54 28.72 -7.45 -12.33
CA SER A 54 28.26 -6.06 -12.42
C SER A 54 27.68 -5.74 -13.81
N GLY A 55 26.48 -5.13 -13.86
CA GLY A 55 25.72 -4.92 -15.09
C GLY A 55 24.86 -6.10 -15.52
N GLU A 56 24.87 -7.20 -14.77
CA GLU A 56 23.97 -8.32 -15.03
C GLU A 56 22.55 -7.97 -14.59
N VAL A 57 21.57 -8.32 -15.43
CA VAL A 57 20.14 -8.12 -15.15
C VAL A 57 19.50 -9.46 -14.87
N VAL A 58 18.93 -9.60 -13.68
CA VAL A 58 18.25 -10.82 -13.27
C VAL A 58 16.79 -10.55 -12.93
N THR A 59 15.96 -11.58 -13.14
CA THR A 59 14.54 -11.54 -12.81
C THR A 59 14.20 -12.65 -11.83
N CYS A 60 13.47 -12.32 -10.78
CA CYS A 60 12.93 -13.28 -9.83
C CYS A 60 11.44 -13.01 -9.57
N SER A 61 10.75 -13.99 -9.00
CA SER A 61 9.32 -13.87 -8.73
C SER A 61 8.99 -14.31 -7.32
N PHE A 62 8.19 -13.49 -6.64
CA PHE A 62 7.58 -13.81 -5.35
C PHE A 62 6.15 -14.29 -5.60
N LYS A 63 5.94 -15.58 -5.42
CA LYS A 63 4.60 -16.17 -5.49
C LYS A 63 3.85 -15.91 -4.21
N PHE A 64 2.57 -15.67 -4.32
CA PHE A 64 1.69 -15.44 -3.18
C PHE A 64 0.30 -16.04 -3.44
N LYS A 65 -0.46 -16.19 -2.35
CA LYS A 65 -1.86 -16.61 -2.36
C LYS A 65 -2.70 -15.62 -1.55
N ASN A 66 -3.89 -15.31 -2.04
CA ASN A 66 -4.91 -14.66 -1.24
C ASN A 66 -5.51 -15.68 -0.26
N THR A 67 -5.16 -15.59 1.01
CA THR A 67 -5.65 -16.48 2.07
C THR A 67 -6.81 -15.92 2.85
N GLY A 68 -7.26 -14.70 2.50
CA GLY A 68 -8.41 -14.05 3.11
C GLY A 68 -9.74 -14.39 2.44
N LYS A 69 -10.78 -13.63 2.83
CA LYS A 69 -12.17 -13.87 2.41
C LYS A 69 -12.66 -12.88 1.34
N HIS A 70 -11.92 -11.80 1.11
CA HIS A 70 -12.23 -10.76 0.15
C HIS A 70 -11.19 -10.74 -0.96
N ASP A 71 -11.51 -10.10 -2.07
CA ASP A 71 -10.57 -9.90 -3.17
C ASP A 71 -9.34 -9.13 -2.70
N LEU A 72 -8.16 -9.62 -3.07
CA LEU A 72 -6.88 -8.96 -2.79
C LEU A 72 -6.58 -7.98 -3.90
N ILE A 73 -6.40 -6.72 -3.52
CA ILE A 73 -6.05 -5.62 -4.42
C ILE A 73 -4.66 -5.12 -4.03
N ILE A 74 -3.69 -5.28 -4.94
CA ILE A 74 -2.36 -4.73 -4.77
C ILE A 74 -2.36 -3.32 -5.38
N SER A 75 -2.20 -2.31 -4.54
CA SER A 75 -2.25 -0.90 -4.96
C SER A 75 -0.92 -0.44 -5.55
N SER A 76 0.20 -0.90 -4.98
CA SER A 76 1.54 -0.57 -5.48
C SER A 76 2.59 -1.56 -5.03
N VAL A 77 3.64 -1.70 -5.83
CA VAL A 77 4.87 -2.40 -5.46
C VAL A 77 6.04 -1.47 -5.79
N THR A 78 6.84 -1.14 -4.78
CA THR A 78 7.94 -0.19 -4.91
C THR A 78 9.22 -0.78 -4.34
N ALA A 79 10.33 -0.60 -5.05
CA ALA A 79 11.66 -0.92 -4.55
C ALA A 79 12.32 0.34 -3.98
N ASN A 80 13.16 0.18 -2.96
CA ASN A 80 13.87 1.28 -2.32
C ASN A 80 15.06 1.84 -3.14
N CYS A 81 15.22 1.41 -4.37
CA CYS A 81 16.24 1.88 -5.31
C CYS A 81 15.67 1.92 -6.74
N GLY A 82 16.23 2.76 -7.60
CA GLY A 82 15.91 2.77 -9.03
C GLY A 82 16.44 1.57 -9.82
N CYS A 83 17.21 0.69 -9.17
CA CYS A 83 17.84 -0.50 -9.77
C CYS A 83 16.94 -1.74 -9.78
N ALA A 84 15.74 -1.67 -9.22
CA ALA A 84 14.76 -2.75 -9.25
C ALA A 84 13.41 -2.24 -9.73
N ILE A 85 12.84 -2.94 -10.70
CA ILE A 85 11.50 -2.68 -11.25
C ILE A 85 10.63 -3.87 -10.89
N ALA A 86 9.46 -3.62 -10.33
CA ALA A 86 8.50 -4.64 -9.98
C ALA A 86 7.28 -4.59 -10.89
N ASP A 87 6.83 -5.76 -11.33
CA ASP A 87 5.56 -5.96 -12.03
C ASP A 87 4.66 -6.86 -11.18
N PHE A 88 3.35 -6.57 -11.15
CA PHE A 88 2.38 -7.24 -10.31
C PHE A 88 0.98 -7.21 -10.94
N PRO A 89 0.08 -8.15 -10.55
CA PRO A 89 -1.29 -8.18 -11.02
C PRO A 89 -2.04 -6.89 -10.69
N ARG A 90 -2.70 -6.32 -11.69
CA ARG A 90 -3.52 -5.10 -11.56
C ARG A 90 -4.98 -5.42 -11.26
N GLU A 91 -5.43 -6.61 -11.63
CA GLU A 91 -6.77 -7.09 -11.38
C GLU A 91 -6.90 -7.65 -9.96
N PRO A 92 -8.09 -7.55 -9.34
CA PRO A 92 -8.36 -8.16 -8.05
C PRO A 92 -8.13 -9.68 -8.09
N ILE A 93 -7.52 -10.23 -7.04
CA ILE A 93 -7.20 -11.65 -6.91
C ILE A 93 -8.17 -12.25 -5.92
N SER A 94 -9.07 -13.11 -6.39
CA SER A 94 -10.13 -13.69 -5.58
C SER A 94 -9.60 -14.61 -4.46
N PRO A 95 -10.40 -14.87 -3.41
CA PRO A 95 -10.03 -15.77 -2.32
C PRO A 95 -9.52 -17.13 -2.83
N ASN A 96 -8.43 -17.61 -2.23
CA ASN A 96 -7.71 -18.83 -2.57
C ASN A 96 -6.99 -18.83 -3.94
N GLN A 97 -7.06 -17.76 -4.71
CA GLN A 97 -6.29 -17.63 -5.95
C GLN A 97 -4.84 -17.21 -5.65
N GLU A 98 -3.97 -17.58 -6.57
CA GLU A 98 -2.53 -17.32 -6.52
C GLU A 98 -2.15 -16.23 -7.50
N GLY A 99 -1.06 -15.52 -7.20
CA GLY A 99 -0.44 -14.53 -8.05
C GLY A 99 1.06 -14.49 -7.84
N GLN A 100 1.72 -13.63 -8.60
CA GLN A 100 3.16 -13.41 -8.42
C GLN A 100 3.50 -11.95 -8.62
N ILE A 101 4.53 -11.50 -7.91
CA ILE A 101 5.22 -10.23 -8.12
C ILE A 101 6.55 -10.56 -8.77
N THR A 102 6.78 -10.03 -9.96
CA THR A 102 8.03 -10.22 -10.71
C THR A 102 8.93 -9.02 -10.48
N VAL A 103 10.16 -9.27 -10.03
CA VAL A 103 11.16 -8.23 -9.76
C VAL A 103 12.32 -8.41 -10.72
N ARG A 104 12.62 -7.37 -11.49
CA ARG A 104 13.78 -7.26 -12.36
C ARG A 104 14.80 -6.37 -11.67
N TYR A 105 15.96 -6.93 -11.37
CA TYR A 105 17.08 -6.22 -10.73
C TYR A 105 18.24 -6.05 -11.72
N ASP A 106 18.78 -4.83 -11.76
CA ASP A 106 19.98 -4.47 -12.51
C ASP A 106 21.12 -4.25 -11.53
N SER A 107 22.21 -5.02 -11.70
CA SER A 107 23.36 -4.96 -10.80
C SER A 107 24.38 -3.89 -11.17
N GLU A 108 24.10 -3.07 -12.20
CA GLU A 108 24.99 -1.97 -12.60
C GLU A 108 25.32 -1.06 -11.42
N GLY A 109 26.59 -0.66 -11.28
CA GLY A 109 27.08 0.20 -10.20
C GLY A 109 27.18 -0.48 -8.83
N SER A 110 27.01 -1.80 -8.74
CA SER A 110 27.08 -2.55 -7.47
C SER A 110 28.28 -3.47 -7.36
N ALA A 111 29.30 -3.28 -8.19
CA ALA A 111 30.50 -4.13 -8.21
C ALA A 111 31.22 -4.20 -6.85
N GLY A 112 31.62 -5.39 -6.44
CA GLY A 112 32.40 -5.64 -5.23
C GLY A 112 31.62 -5.59 -3.92
N ILE A 113 30.27 -5.54 -3.97
CA ILE A 113 29.46 -5.47 -2.75
C ILE A 113 28.36 -6.55 -2.72
N ARG A 114 28.00 -6.94 -1.50
CA ARG A 114 26.74 -7.64 -1.26
C ARG A 114 25.61 -6.64 -1.13
N ILE A 115 24.60 -6.79 -1.97
CA ILE A 115 23.40 -5.94 -1.93
C ILE A 115 22.28 -6.64 -1.17
N THR A 116 21.44 -5.83 -0.54
CA THR A 116 20.11 -6.22 -0.07
C THR A 116 19.13 -5.13 -0.45
N LYS A 117 18.09 -5.47 -1.20
CA LYS A 117 17.07 -4.52 -1.65
C LYS A 117 15.72 -4.92 -1.06
N GLU A 118 15.01 -3.93 -0.55
CA GLU A 118 13.67 -4.07 0.00
C GLU A 118 12.63 -3.66 -1.06
N ILE A 119 11.58 -4.47 -1.18
CA ILE A 119 10.42 -4.23 -2.03
C ILE A 119 9.21 -4.14 -1.10
N SER A 120 8.53 -3.00 -1.14
CA SER A 120 7.32 -2.75 -0.37
C SER A 120 6.09 -3.01 -1.22
N VAL A 121 5.22 -3.89 -0.76
CA VAL A 121 3.94 -4.25 -1.38
C VAL A 121 2.83 -3.62 -0.58
N LEU A 122 2.07 -2.69 -1.17
CA LEU A 122 0.90 -2.05 -0.58
C LEU A 122 -0.37 -2.72 -1.11
N ALA A 123 -1.20 -3.24 -0.23
CA ALA A 123 -2.44 -3.93 -0.57
C ALA A 123 -3.54 -3.68 0.47
N ASN A 124 -4.79 -4.09 0.17
CA ASN A 124 -5.92 -4.05 1.12
C ASN A 124 -5.83 -5.15 2.19
N THR A 125 -4.69 -5.29 2.83
CA THR A 125 -4.41 -6.26 3.89
C THR A 125 -4.20 -5.59 5.24
N SER A 126 -4.17 -6.36 6.32
CA SER A 126 -3.79 -5.86 7.64
C SER A 126 -2.60 -6.68 8.17
N PRO A 127 -1.38 -6.09 8.28
CA PRO A 127 -0.99 -4.73 7.89
C PRO A 127 -1.10 -4.48 6.37
N SER A 128 -1.29 -3.22 5.96
CA SER A 128 -1.45 -2.85 4.55
C SER A 128 -0.15 -2.94 3.73
N THR A 129 0.98 -3.00 4.38
CA THR A 129 2.30 -3.07 3.73
C THR A 129 3.01 -4.35 4.12
N THR A 130 3.42 -5.11 3.11
CA THR A 130 4.31 -6.28 3.26
C THR A 130 5.66 -5.97 2.64
N LYS A 131 6.74 -6.39 3.31
CA LYS A 131 8.11 -6.20 2.85
C LYS A 131 8.68 -7.50 2.31
N LEU A 132 9.18 -7.46 1.08
CA LEU A 132 9.93 -8.53 0.44
C LEU A 132 11.38 -8.09 0.29
N ARG A 133 12.32 -9.02 0.18
CA ARG A 133 13.75 -8.71 0.05
C ARG A 133 14.42 -9.59 -0.97
N ILE A 134 15.35 -9.01 -1.70
CA ILE A 134 16.31 -9.72 -2.54
C ILE A 134 17.74 -9.41 -2.07
N ALA A 135 18.65 -10.36 -2.21
CA ALA A 135 20.08 -10.14 -1.97
C ALA A 135 20.91 -10.74 -3.12
N ALA A 136 22.09 -10.22 -3.33
CA ALA A 136 23.08 -10.75 -4.27
C ALA A 136 24.49 -10.33 -3.86
N ASP A 137 25.48 -11.15 -4.24
CA ASP A 137 26.89 -10.79 -4.22
C ASP A 137 27.29 -10.36 -5.62
N VAL A 138 27.62 -9.08 -5.82
CA VAL A 138 27.97 -8.54 -7.14
C VAL A 138 29.49 -8.44 -7.26
N ASN A 139 30.06 -9.12 -8.24
CA ASN A 139 31.51 -9.15 -8.52
C ASN A 139 31.89 -8.20 -9.65
#